data_dc98c7ec8324959f71f868dccc750ac8
#
_entry.id   dc98c7ec8324959f71f868dccc750ac8
#
_cell.length_a   1.000
_cell.length_b   1.000
_cell.length_c   1.000
_cell.angle_alpha   90.00
_cell.angle_beta   90.00
_cell.angle_gamma   90.00
#
_symmetry.space_group_name_H-M   'P 1'
#
loop_
_entity.id
_entity.type
_entity.pdbx_description
1 polymer ?
#
loop_
_entity_poly.entity_id
_entity_poly.type
_entity_poly.pdbx_seq_one_letter_code
_entity_poly.pdbx_strand_id
1 'polypeptide(L)'
;MREYVFISLMALHLQAADIGNISELKGEALVNRSGEALTAELQLGVESYDDVRTGNSRVGLTFIDDSVVRLTEHSKLILDEVIFDPDPSKSKIGLTFASGTARFITGKIGGINKENIKIQTPTSQICIR
;
A
#
# COMPACT_ATOMS: atom_id res chain seq x y z
N MET A 1 -35.74 3.54 22.68
CA MET A 1 -35.84 3.15 21.79
C MET A 1 -35.40 3.67 20.59
N ARG A 2 -34.84 4.33 20.16
CA ARG A 2 -34.48 4.86 18.98
C ARG A 2 -33.10 4.81 18.78
N GLU A 3 -32.37 4.25 19.61
CA GLU A 3 -30.95 4.29 19.51
C GLU A 3 -30.40 3.39 18.48
N TYR A 4 -31.14 2.47 18.05
CA TYR A 4 -30.59 1.52 17.17
C TYR A 4 -30.27 2.09 15.83
N VAL A 5 -30.64 3.25 15.59
CA VAL A 5 -30.39 3.83 14.28
C VAL A 5 -28.92 3.84 13.89
N PHE A 6 -28.06 4.02 14.85
CA PHE A 6 -26.68 4.15 14.47
C PHE A 6 -26.09 2.89 14.04
N ILE A 7 -26.57 1.84 14.51
CA ILE A 7 -26.00 0.55 14.16
C ILE A 7 -26.11 0.30 12.70
N SER A 8 -27.22 0.65 12.10
CA SER A 8 -27.35 0.42 10.69
C SER A 8 -26.41 1.29 9.89
N LEU A 9 -26.05 2.44 10.39
CA LEU A 9 -25.08 3.25 9.66
C LEU A 9 -23.76 2.59 9.57
N MET A 10 -23.34 1.91 10.60
CA MET A 10 -22.07 1.25 10.56
C MET A 10 -22.07 0.13 9.56
N ALA A 11 -23.17 -0.53 9.39
CA ALA A 11 -23.23 -1.62 8.45
C ALA A 11 -23.11 -1.15 7.01
N LEU A 12 -23.25 0.13 6.77
CA LEU A 12 -23.15 0.64 5.42
C LEU A 12 -21.75 1.01 5.01
N HIS A 13 -20.82 0.90 5.91
CA HIS A 13 -19.45 1.21 5.54
C HIS A 13 -18.83 0.07 4.78
N LEU A 14 -18.65 0.29 3.50
CA LEU A 14 -17.98 -0.68 2.64
C LEU A 14 -16.57 -0.18 2.45
N GLN A 15 -15.65 -0.74 3.19
CA GLN A 15 -14.26 -0.36 3.06
C GLN A 15 -13.55 -1.37 2.21
N ALA A 16 -12.60 -0.90 1.42
CA ALA A 16 -11.74 -1.81 0.69
C ALA A 16 -10.94 -2.63 1.70
N ALA A 17 -10.68 -3.86 1.36
CA ALA A 17 -9.89 -4.72 2.23
C ALA A 17 -8.44 -4.24 2.26
N ASP A 18 -7.80 -4.39 3.41
CA ASP A 18 -6.40 -4.08 3.52
C ASP A 18 -5.59 -5.03 2.65
N ILE A 19 -4.65 -4.49 1.90
CA ILE A 19 -3.77 -5.29 1.05
C ILE A 19 -2.41 -5.46 1.70
N GLY A 20 -2.19 -4.81 2.82
CA GLY A 20 -0.96 -4.90 3.57
C GLY A 20 -1.01 -3.94 4.72
N ASN A 21 0.14 -3.67 5.31
CA ASN A 21 0.22 -2.73 6.43
C ASN A 21 1.59 -2.05 6.44
N ILE A 22 1.69 -0.99 7.24
CA ILE A 22 2.96 -0.32 7.48
C ILE A 22 3.70 -1.15 8.52
N SER A 23 4.78 -1.79 8.09
CA SER A 23 5.57 -2.67 8.96
C SER A 23 6.81 -2.01 9.51
N GLU A 24 7.26 -0.92 8.90
CA GLU A 24 8.39 -0.15 9.39
C GLU A 24 8.06 1.34 9.25
N LEU A 25 8.42 2.12 10.25
CA LEU A 25 8.18 3.56 10.21
C LEU A 25 9.27 4.25 11.01
N LYS A 26 9.92 5.22 10.38
CA LYS A 26 10.90 6.05 11.03
C LYS A 26 10.61 7.49 10.63
N GLY A 27 10.22 8.32 11.58
CA GLY A 27 9.79 9.68 11.30
C GLY A 27 8.31 9.73 10.97
N GLU A 28 7.89 10.84 10.39
CA GLU A 28 6.49 11.05 10.08
C GLU A 28 6.22 10.91 8.59
N ALA A 29 5.18 10.18 8.26
CA ALA A 29 4.77 9.97 6.88
C ALA A 29 3.25 10.08 6.79
N LEU A 30 2.76 10.22 5.57
CA LEU A 30 1.32 10.38 5.34
C LEU A 30 0.84 9.35 4.34
N VAL A 31 -0.40 8.91 4.56
CA VAL A 31 -1.13 8.09 3.60
C VAL A 31 -2.35 8.89 3.19
N ASN A 32 -2.43 9.22 1.90
CA ASN A 32 -3.59 9.94 1.40
C ASN A 32 -4.58 8.93 0.83
N ARG A 33 -5.74 8.87 1.44
CA ARG A 33 -6.78 7.91 1.05
C ARG A 33 -8.03 8.67 0.65
N SER A 34 -8.36 8.63 -0.62
CA SER A 34 -9.55 9.32 -1.15
C SER A 34 -9.60 10.79 -0.75
N GLY A 35 -8.47 11.46 -0.82
CA GLY A 35 -8.39 12.88 -0.47
C GLY A 35 -8.19 13.18 0.98
N GLU A 36 -8.19 12.17 1.84
CA GLU A 36 -7.99 12.36 3.26
C GLU A 36 -6.58 11.96 3.67
N ALA A 37 -5.88 12.84 4.35
CA ALA A 37 -4.52 12.56 4.80
C ALA A 37 -4.55 11.85 6.14
N LEU A 38 -4.01 10.64 6.16
CA LEU A 38 -3.89 9.85 7.37
C LEU A 38 -2.43 9.87 7.83
N THR A 39 -2.22 9.99 9.13
CA THR A 39 -0.87 9.89 9.66
C THR A 39 -0.45 8.43 9.65
N ALA A 40 0.72 8.15 9.09
CA ALA A 40 1.23 6.79 9.05
C ALA A 40 1.58 6.32 10.46
N GLU A 41 1.22 5.08 10.77
CA GLU A 41 1.53 4.46 12.04
C GLU A 41 1.87 3.00 11.78
N LEU A 42 2.64 2.40 12.67
CA LEU A 42 2.92 0.98 12.55
C LEU A 42 1.62 0.20 12.62
N GLN A 43 1.51 -0.79 11.76
CA GLN A 43 0.35 -1.67 11.63
C GLN A 43 -0.87 -1.02 10.98
N LEU A 44 -0.74 0.24 10.53
CA LEU A 44 -1.83 0.84 9.78
C LEU A 44 -2.04 0.06 8.48
N GLY A 45 -3.27 -0.39 8.24
CA GLY A 45 -3.59 -1.11 7.03
C GLY A 45 -3.57 -0.19 5.81
N VAL A 46 -3.08 -0.70 4.70
CA VAL A 46 -3.07 0.06 3.45
C VAL A 46 -4.01 -0.60 2.46
N GLU A 47 -4.58 0.20 1.57
CA GLU A 47 -5.59 -0.25 0.61
C GLU A 47 -5.16 0.13 -0.80
N SER A 48 -5.82 -0.47 -1.79
CA SER A 48 -5.61 -0.07 -3.17
C SER A 48 -5.91 1.42 -3.32
N TYR A 49 -5.14 2.07 -4.16
CA TYR A 49 -5.24 3.49 -4.47
C TYR A 49 -4.77 4.43 -3.36
N ASP A 50 -4.20 3.91 -2.29
CA ASP A 50 -3.56 4.76 -1.29
C ASP A 50 -2.29 5.40 -1.87
N ASP A 51 -2.04 6.63 -1.45
CA ASP A 51 -0.88 7.41 -1.87
C ASP A 51 0.00 7.60 -0.62
N VAL A 52 1.15 6.95 -0.60
CA VAL A 52 2.05 6.99 0.56
C VAL A 52 3.19 7.96 0.29
N ARG A 53 3.38 8.91 1.19
CA ARG A 53 4.41 9.95 1.04
C ARG A 53 5.30 10.02 2.26
N THR A 54 6.60 10.11 2.02
CA THR A 54 7.56 10.35 3.09
C THR A 54 8.13 11.75 2.96
N GLY A 55 8.45 12.35 4.09
CA GLY A 55 9.26 13.55 4.13
C GLY A 55 10.64 13.13 4.57
N ASN A 56 11.11 13.65 5.73
CA ASN A 56 12.37 13.18 6.32
C ASN A 56 12.09 11.92 7.09
N SER A 57 11.61 10.90 6.38
CA SER A 57 11.12 9.69 7.03
C SER A 57 11.31 8.49 6.13
N ARG A 58 11.10 7.31 6.69
CA ARG A 58 11.20 6.06 5.96
C ARG A 58 10.01 5.20 6.31
N VAL A 59 9.45 4.53 5.32
CA VAL A 59 8.28 3.69 5.50
C VAL A 59 8.52 2.36 4.82
N GLY A 60 8.19 1.29 5.52
CA GLY A 60 8.16 -0.05 4.92
C GLY A 60 6.74 -0.56 4.91
N LEU A 61 6.30 -1.05 3.77
CA LEU A 61 5.00 -1.68 3.61
C LEU A 61 5.20 -3.17 3.39
N THR A 62 4.43 -3.98 4.09
CA THR A 62 4.42 -5.42 3.86
C THR A 62 3.04 -5.80 3.36
N PHE A 63 2.99 -6.41 2.19
CA PHE A 63 1.73 -6.84 1.59
C PHE A 63 1.34 -8.24 2.04
N ILE A 64 0.12 -8.62 1.75
CA ILE A 64 -0.42 -9.91 2.18
C ILE A 64 0.39 -11.09 1.63
N ASP A 65 1.00 -10.94 0.46
CA ASP A 65 1.81 -12.00 -0.14
C ASP A 65 3.27 -11.99 0.33
N ASP A 66 3.57 -11.20 1.36
CA ASP A 66 4.89 -11.01 1.94
C ASP A 66 5.83 -10.19 1.06
N SER A 67 5.34 -9.54 0.02
CA SER A 67 6.12 -8.54 -0.70
C SER A 67 6.35 -7.34 0.21
N VAL A 68 7.51 -6.72 0.08
CA VAL A 68 7.86 -5.57 0.91
C VAL A 68 8.31 -4.42 0.02
N VAL A 69 7.81 -3.23 0.32
CA VAL A 69 8.26 -2.00 -0.33
C VAL A 69 8.82 -1.09 0.74
N ARG A 70 10.06 -0.64 0.55
CA ARG A 70 10.68 0.30 1.47
C ARG A 70 10.91 1.63 0.77
N LEU A 71 10.35 2.69 1.34
CA LEU A 71 10.51 4.04 0.83
C LEU A 71 11.51 4.78 1.69
N THR A 72 12.46 5.47 1.04
CA THR A 72 13.38 6.33 1.75
C THR A 72 12.80 7.73 1.84
N GLU A 73 13.60 8.70 2.25
CA GLU A 73 13.14 10.08 2.42
C GLU A 73 12.65 10.68 1.10
N HIS A 74 11.68 11.56 1.20
CA HIS A 74 11.14 12.33 0.07
C HIS A 74 10.67 11.45 -1.07
N SER A 75 9.94 10.41 -0.73
CA SER A 75 9.40 9.47 -1.72
C SER A 75 7.89 9.54 -1.79
N LYS A 76 7.35 9.19 -2.94
CA LYS A 76 5.92 9.13 -3.14
C LYS A 76 5.59 7.87 -3.91
N LEU A 77 4.72 7.05 -3.34
CA LEU A 77 4.28 5.80 -3.94
C LEU A 77 2.77 5.73 -3.95
N ILE A 78 2.21 5.45 -5.11
CA ILE A 78 0.77 5.24 -5.22
C ILE A 78 0.54 3.75 -5.41
N LEU A 79 -0.30 3.19 -4.54
CA LEU A 79 -0.72 1.81 -4.66
C LEU A 79 -1.86 1.79 -5.65
N ASP A 80 -1.59 1.34 -6.87
CA ASP A 80 -2.64 1.28 -7.87
C ASP A 80 -3.57 0.10 -7.55
N GLU A 81 -4.07 -0.58 -8.51
CA GLU A 81 -4.93 -1.72 -8.25
C GLU A 81 -4.09 -2.89 -7.74
N VAL A 82 -4.33 -3.32 -6.52
CA VAL A 82 -3.62 -4.45 -5.93
C VAL A 82 -4.67 -5.47 -5.53
N ILE A 83 -4.55 -6.67 -6.08
CA ILE A 83 -5.51 -7.74 -5.85
C ILE A 83 -4.76 -8.97 -5.36
N PHE A 84 -5.20 -9.51 -4.23
CA PHE A 84 -4.68 -10.77 -3.72
C PHE A 84 -5.80 -11.79 -3.75
N ASP A 85 -5.64 -12.78 -4.59
CA ASP A 85 -6.64 -13.82 -4.81
C ASP A 85 -6.12 -15.14 -4.21
N PRO A 86 -6.98 -16.02 -3.70
CA PRO A 86 -6.53 -17.33 -3.24
C PRO A 86 -5.75 -18.08 -4.32
N ASP A 87 -6.06 -17.81 -5.59
CA ASP A 87 -5.28 -18.34 -6.71
C ASP A 87 -4.21 -17.31 -7.05
N PRO A 88 -2.94 -17.56 -6.75
CA PRO A 88 -1.90 -16.56 -7.00
C PRO A 88 -1.80 -16.10 -8.44
N SER A 89 -2.20 -16.93 -9.39
CA SER A 89 -2.16 -16.52 -10.80
C SER A 89 -3.15 -15.42 -11.13
N LYS A 90 -4.14 -15.19 -10.27
CA LYS A 90 -5.13 -14.14 -10.45
C LYS A 90 -4.83 -12.90 -9.64
N SER A 91 -3.77 -12.95 -8.85
CA SER A 91 -3.37 -11.80 -8.05
C SER A 91 -2.53 -10.85 -8.90
N LYS A 92 -2.56 -9.58 -8.53
CA LYS A 92 -1.71 -8.60 -9.22
C LYS A 92 -1.36 -7.46 -8.30
N ILE A 93 -0.22 -6.86 -8.54
CA ILE A 93 0.28 -5.72 -7.78
C ILE A 93 0.60 -4.62 -8.77
N GLY A 94 -0.09 -3.50 -8.66
CA GLY A 94 0.21 -2.33 -9.48
C GLY A 94 0.66 -1.20 -8.59
N LEU A 95 1.82 -0.63 -8.90
CA LEU A 95 2.40 0.46 -8.13
C LEU A 95 2.85 1.55 -9.08
N THR A 96 2.68 2.80 -8.67
CA THR A 96 3.26 3.94 -9.38
C THR A 96 4.19 4.66 -8.42
N PHE A 97 5.48 4.65 -8.75
CA PHE A 97 6.48 5.29 -7.93
C PHE A 97 6.80 6.65 -8.53
N ALA A 98 6.32 7.71 -7.92
CA ALA A 98 6.36 9.03 -8.51
C ALA A 98 7.65 9.80 -8.23
N SER A 99 8.26 9.62 -7.08
CA SER A 99 9.48 10.35 -6.73
C SER A 99 10.22 9.64 -5.62
N GLY A 100 11.50 9.95 -5.48
CA GLY A 100 12.32 9.43 -4.41
C GLY A 100 13.02 8.14 -4.76
N THR A 101 13.24 7.28 -3.77
CA THR A 101 13.87 5.98 -3.94
C THR A 101 13.10 4.93 -3.17
N ALA A 102 12.94 3.77 -3.78
CA ALA A 102 12.25 2.67 -3.15
C ALA A 102 12.95 1.37 -3.45
N ARG A 103 12.73 0.39 -2.60
CA ARG A 103 13.19 -0.97 -2.82
C ARG A 103 11.98 -1.89 -2.75
N PHE A 104 11.82 -2.71 -3.75
CA PHE A 104 10.72 -3.67 -3.79
C PHE A 104 11.29 -5.08 -3.71
N ILE A 105 10.84 -5.84 -2.72
CA ILE A 105 11.25 -7.22 -2.53
C ILE A 105 10.03 -8.08 -2.81
N THR A 106 10.14 -8.92 -3.85
CA THR A 106 8.99 -9.73 -4.26
C THR A 106 8.68 -10.79 -3.23
N GLY A 107 7.38 -11.00 -3.02
CA GLY A 107 6.90 -12.06 -2.17
C GLY A 107 6.40 -13.22 -3.01
N LYS A 108 5.29 -13.83 -2.57
CA LYS A 108 4.80 -15.06 -3.19
C LYS A 108 4.33 -14.86 -4.62
N ILE A 109 3.67 -13.75 -4.91
CA ILE A 109 3.16 -13.50 -6.26
C ILE A 109 4.31 -13.35 -7.24
N GLY A 110 5.33 -12.58 -6.86
CA GLY A 110 6.46 -12.36 -7.74
C GLY A 110 7.24 -13.62 -8.03
N GLY A 111 7.28 -14.55 -7.08
CA GLY A 111 7.95 -15.82 -7.28
C GLY A 111 7.19 -16.75 -8.21
N ILE A 112 5.87 -16.57 -8.33
CA ILE A 112 5.05 -17.42 -9.17
C ILE A 112 4.85 -16.79 -10.55
N ASN A 113 4.52 -15.51 -10.60
CA ASN A 113 4.21 -14.87 -11.87
C ASN A 113 4.60 -13.40 -11.83
N LYS A 114 5.79 -13.10 -12.34
CA LYS A 114 6.29 -11.72 -12.35
C LYS A 114 5.49 -10.80 -13.25
N GLU A 115 4.77 -11.35 -14.21
CA GLU A 115 3.96 -10.55 -15.10
C GLU A 115 2.82 -9.86 -14.37
N ASN A 116 2.45 -10.37 -13.22
CA ASN A 116 1.37 -9.78 -12.43
C ASN A 116 1.83 -8.63 -11.55
N ILE A 117 3.10 -8.27 -11.63
CA ILE A 117 3.64 -7.13 -10.91
C ILE A 117 3.99 -6.04 -11.90
N LYS A 118 3.33 -4.89 -11.79
CA LYS A 118 3.59 -3.75 -12.66
C LYS A 118 3.99 -2.56 -11.82
N ILE A 119 5.19 -2.05 -12.07
CA ILE A 119 5.70 -0.89 -11.35
C ILE A 119 6.05 0.18 -12.36
N GLN A 120 5.41 1.33 -12.25
CA GLN A 120 5.66 2.45 -13.14
C GLN A 120 6.53 3.48 -12.42
N THR A 121 7.62 3.89 -13.08
CA THR A 121 8.54 4.84 -12.49
C THR A 121 9.00 5.83 -13.56
N PRO A 122 8.25 6.92 -13.73
CA PRO A 122 8.59 7.84 -14.83
C PRO A 122 9.99 8.42 -14.75
N THR A 123 10.44 8.87 -13.60
CA THR A 123 11.76 9.48 -13.49
C THR A 123 12.55 9.03 -12.26
N SER A 124 11.98 8.16 -11.45
CA SER A 124 12.60 7.76 -10.19
C SER A 124 13.30 6.43 -10.35
N GLN A 125 14.08 6.06 -9.34
CA GLN A 125 14.77 4.78 -9.33
C GLN A 125 14.11 3.84 -8.36
N ILE A 126 14.05 2.56 -8.74
CA ILE A 126 13.53 1.53 -7.88
C ILE A 126 14.35 0.27 -8.07
N CYS A 127 14.69 -0.40 -6.96
CA CYS A 127 15.38 -1.67 -7.00
C CYS A 127 14.40 -2.79 -6.73
N ILE A 128 14.36 -3.79 -7.59
CA ILE A 128 13.50 -4.95 -7.43
C ILE A 128 14.37 -6.16 -7.14
N ARG A 129 14.00 -6.91 -6.10
CA ARG A 129 14.74 -8.11 -5.72
C ARG A 129 13.84 -9.31 -5.59
#